data_0b0739093d4f03ea2eda8556b147a6ed
#
_entry.id   0b0739093d4f03ea2eda8556b147a6ed
#
_cell.length_a   1.000
_cell.length_b   1.000
_cell.length_c   1.000
_cell.angle_alpha   90.00
_cell.angle_beta   90.00
_cell.angle_gamma   90.00
#
_symmetry.space_group_name_H-M   'P 1'
#
loop_
_entity.id
_entity.type
_entity.pdbx_description
1 polymer ?
#
loop_
_entity_poly.entity_id
_entity_poly.type
_entity_poly.pdbx_seq_one_letter_code
_entity_poly.pdbx_strand_id
1 'polypeptide(L)'
;DGFKTNHTLWSQSVYIKDYTDGHELFVDCKLWDTPNTVKQVLQKIVDKGATMTTISTFNNNSVFEEVKEFADKIKLLGVSYLTSWNAKEQYELYNDVPEHMWRKSIERIKNVGFSGLICSPHDIPTINLYDRSLLRVCPGIKYNQELKGQSRTVTPKLAQQLGADYLIIGRSITHSKDPIKTISDIRNSLNIVNEQTS
;
A
#
# COMPACT_ATOMS: atom_id res chain seq x y z
N ASP A 1 -2.49 -13.82 -2.38
CA ASP A 1 -2.09 -12.97 -3.51
C ASP A 1 -3.29 -12.21 -4.07
N GLY A 2 -3.02 -11.11 -4.81
CA GLY A 2 -4.07 -10.28 -5.37
C GLY A 2 -3.58 -9.37 -6.49
N PHE A 3 -4.47 -8.53 -6.95
CA PHE A 3 -4.20 -7.57 -8.00
C PHE A 3 -4.35 -6.15 -7.47
N LYS A 4 -3.40 -5.26 -7.83
CA LYS A 4 -3.51 -3.84 -7.56
C LYS A 4 -3.80 -3.07 -8.84
N THR A 5 -4.82 -2.22 -8.79
CA THR A 5 -5.12 -1.24 -9.84
C THR A 5 -5.04 0.18 -9.28
N ASN A 6 -4.81 1.14 -10.15
CA ASN A 6 -4.94 2.57 -9.82
C ASN A 6 -6.25 3.14 -10.39
N HIS A 7 -6.51 4.41 -10.13
CA HIS A 7 -7.69 5.12 -10.60
C HIS A 7 -7.87 5.09 -12.13
N THR A 8 -6.78 5.03 -12.91
CA THR A 8 -6.85 5.00 -14.39
C THR A 8 -7.56 3.75 -14.90
N LEU A 9 -7.11 2.56 -14.48
CA LEU A 9 -7.74 1.31 -14.89
C LEU A 9 -9.11 1.12 -14.21
N TRP A 10 -9.20 1.46 -12.91
CA TRP A 10 -10.44 1.29 -12.16
C TRP A 10 -11.61 2.14 -12.72
N SER A 11 -11.34 3.35 -13.18
CA SER A 11 -12.37 4.22 -13.77
C SER A 11 -12.87 3.73 -15.12
N GLN A 12 -12.05 2.99 -15.87
CA GLN A 12 -12.39 2.49 -17.21
C GLN A 12 -13.10 1.14 -17.19
N SER A 13 -12.94 0.34 -16.15
CA SER A 13 -13.47 -1.03 -16.09
C SER A 13 -14.73 -1.11 -15.24
N VAL A 14 -15.84 -1.55 -15.85
CA VAL A 14 -17.09 -1.85 -15.15
C VAL A 14 -17.00 -3.18 -14.42
N TYR A 15 -16.22 -4.14 -14.93
CA TYR A 15 -16.16 -5.54 -14.48
C TYR A 15 -14.76 -5.95 -13.99
N ILE A 16 -14.06 -5.07 -13.27
CA ILE A 16 -12.69 -5.36 -12.82
C ILE A 16 -12.62 -6.61 -11.93
N LYS A 17 -13.69 -6.90 -11.18
CA LYS A 17 -13.83 -8.09 -10.34
C LYS A 17 -13.74 -9.39 -11.16
N ASP A 18 -14.23 -9.40 -12.38
CA ASP A 18 -14.24 -10.58 -13.24
C ASP A 18 -12.82 -10.99 -13.68
N TYR A 19 -11.86 -10.06 -13.60
CA TYR A 19 -10.45 -10.32 -13.92
C TYR A 19 -9.61 -10.76 -12.72
N THR A 20 -10.17 -10.74 -11.51
CA THR A 20 -9.43 -11.10 -10.29
C THR A 20 -9.64 -12.55 -9.87
N ASP A 21 -10.62 -13.24 -10.44
CA ASP A 21 -10.91 -14.67 -10.21
C ASP A 21 -10.84 -15.07 -8.71
N GLY A 22 -11.54 -14.33 -7.86
CA GLY A 22 -11.58 -14.57 -6.42
C GLY A 22 -10.35 -14.12 -5.63
N HIS A 23 -9.31 -13.58 -6.27
CA HIS A 23 -8.16 -12.99 -5.60
C HIS A 23 -8.47 -11.62 -5.00
N GLU A 24 -7.65 -11.18 -4.03
CA GLU A 24 -7.79 -9.84 -3.45
C GLU A 24 -7.66 -8.75 -4.52
N LEU A 25 -8.54 -7.75 -4.46
CA LEU A 25 -8.50 -6.57 -5.32
C LEU A 25 -8.13 -5.33 -4.50
N PHE A 26 -6.98 -4.76 -4.78
CA PHE A 26 -6.52 -3.52 -4.19
C PHE A 26 -6.73 -2.35 -5.17
N VAL A 27 -7.61 -1.41 -4.81
CA VAL A 27 -7.89 -0.18 -5.58
C VAL A 27 -7.12 0.99 -4.96
N ASP A 28 -5.99 1.36 -5.59
CA ASP A 28 -5.06 2.39 -5.09
C ASP A 28 -5.41 3.78 -5.65
N CYS A 29 -6.37 4.47 -5.01
CA CYS A 29 -6.87 5.79 -5.43
C CYS A 29 -6.30 6.96 -4.64
N LYS A 30 -5.68 6.74 -3.48
CA LYS A 30 -5.13 7.78 -2.57
C LYS A 30 -6.15 8.91 -2.33
N LEU A 31 -7.36 8.53 -1.91
CA LEU A 31 -8.49 9.44 -1.80
C LEU A 31 -8.17 10.65 -0.93
N TRP A 32 -8.29 11.82 -1.51
CA TRP A 32 -8.13 13.11 -0.87
C TRP A 32 -9.10 14.10 -1.49
N ASP A 33 -10.26 14.27 -0.85
CA ASP A 33 -11.37 15.07 -1.38
C ASP A 33 -12.33 15.44 -0.22
N THR A 34 -13.45 16.06 -0.55
CA THR A 34 -14.51 16.37 0.41
C THR A 34 -15.12 15.09 1.00
N PRO A 35 -15.70 15.16 2.23
CA PRO A 35 -16.28 13.99 2.91
C PRO A 35 -17.28 13.21 2.03
N ASN A 36 -18.21 13.92 1.41
CA ASN A 36 -19.24 13.30 0.56
C ASN A 36 -18.64 12.61 -0.67
N THR A 37 -17.64 13.22 -1.33
CA THR A 37 -16.96 12.61 -2.48
C THR A 37 -16.23 11.33 -2.06
N VAL A 38 -15.45 11.39 -0.98
CA VAL A 38 -14.72 10.23 -0.46
C VAL A 38 -15.68 9.09 -0.14
N LYS A 39 -16.78 9.36 0.58
CA LYS A 39 -17.82 8.38 0.90
C LYS A 39 -18.40 7.71 -0.35
N GLN A 40 -18.82 8.50 -1.34
CA GLN A 40 -19.40 7.97 -2.57
C GLN A 40 -18.41 7.10 -3.36
N VAL A 41 -17.13 7.51 -3.41
CA VAL A 41 -16.08 6.74 -4.10
C VAL A 41 -15.80 5.44 -3.34
N LEU A 42 -15.71 5.48 -2.00
CA LEU A 42 -15.53 4.27 -1.17
C LEU A 42 -16.68 3.28 -1.38
N GLN A 43 -17.93 3.76 -1.39
CA GLN A 43 -19.07 2.88 -1.64
C GLN A 43 -18.94 2.17 -2.99
N LYS A 44 -18.57 2.90 -4.06
CA LYS A 44 -18.35 2.30 -5.38
C LYS A 44 -17.20 1.30 -5.41
N ILE A 45 -16.13 1.56 -4.65
CA ILE A 45 -14.98 0.65 -4.53
C ILE A 45 -15.43 -0.66 -3.86
N VAL A 46 -16.19 -0.56 -2.76
CA VAL A 46 -16.76 -1.73 -2.06
C VAL A 46 -17.73 -2.50 -2.95
N ASP A 47 -18.66 -1.82 -3.62
CA ASP A 47 -19.66 -2.43 -4.50
C ASP A 47 -19.01 -3.20 -5.67
N LYS A 48 -17.83 -2.77 -6.11
CA LYS A 48 -17.02 -3.48 -7.13
C LYS A 48 -16.19 -4.64 -6.55
N GLY A 49 -16.35 -4.95 -5.27
CA GLY A 49 -15.70 -6.09 -4.61
C GLY A 49 -14.21 -5.90 -4.32
N ALA A 50 -13.75 -4.67 -4.21
CA ALA A 50 -12.38 -4.41 -3.72
C ALA A 50 -12.23 -4.85 -2.26
N THR A 51 -11.06 -5.39 -1.94
CA THR A 51 -10.72 -5.86 -0.59
C THR A 51 -9.86 -4.85 0.16
N MET A 52 -9.21 -3.92 -0.54
CA MET A 52 -8.43 -2.83 0.08
C MET A 52 -8.38 -1.59 -0.82
N THR A 53 -8.24 -0.43 -0.18
CA THR A 53 -8.09 0.87 -0.86
C THR A 53 -7.21 1.83 -0.07
N THR A 54 -6.79 2.93 -0.70
CA THR A 54 -5.91 3.94 -0.10
C THR A 54 -6.61 5.27 0.11
N ILE A 55 -6.34 5.88 1.28
CA ILE A 55 -6.86 7.19 1.68
C ILE A 55 -5.70 8.03 2.22
N SER A 56 -5.63 9.29 1.83
CA SER A 56 -4.63 10.22 2.37
C SER A 56 -4.86 10.46 3.86
N THR A 57 -3.80 10.36 4.66
CA THR A 57 -3.84 10.71 6.10
C THR A 57 -3.91 12.22 6.34
N PHE A 58 -3.80 13.03 5.28
CA PHE A 58 -3.96 14.49 5.32
C PHE A 58 -5.38 14.98 5.10
N ASN A 59 -6.34 14.09 4.92
CA ASN A 59 -7.75 14.47 4.94
C ASN A 59 -8.12 15.13 6.28
N ASN A 60 -9.15 15.97 6.29
CA ASN A 60 -9.68 16.54 7.51
C ASN A 60 -10.48 15.50 8.33
N ASN A 61 -10.81 15.83 9.57
CA ASN A 61 -11.51 14.90 10.47
C ASN A 61 -12.92 14.54 9.97
N SER A 62 -13.60 15.43 9.26
CA SER A 62 -14.93 15.14 8.69
C SER A 62 -14.87 13.99 7.68
N VAL A 63 -13.78 13.88 6.88
CA VAL A 63 -13.57 12.72 6.00
C VAL A 63 -13.42 11.45 6.82
N PHE A 64 -12.64 11.49 7.89
CA PHE A 64 -12.43 10.30 8.73
C PHE A 64 -13.71 9.82 9.42
N GLU A 65 -14.62 10.72 9.80
CA GLU A 65 -15.94 10.31 10.31
C GLU A 65 -16.75 9.53 9.26
N GLU A 66 -16.77 9.98 8.01
CA GLU A 66 -17.44 9.25 6.92
C GLU A 66 -16.76 7.93 6.57
N VAL A 67 -15.44 7.86 6.73
CA VAL A 67 -14.64 6.67 6.39
C VAL A 67 -14.83 5.54 7.39
N LYS A 68 -15.13 5.83 8.66
CA LYS A 68 -15.33 4.82 9.72
C LYS A 68 -16.32 3.74 9.35
N GLU A 69 -17.41 4.06 8.66
CA GLU A 69 -18.44 3.08 8.29
C GLU A 69 -17.97 2.01 7.31
N PHE A 70 -16.79 2.18 6.71
CA PHE A 70 -16.20 1.24 5.78
C PHE A 70 -15.12 0.35 6.40
N ALA A 71 -14.70 0.60 7.64
CA ALA A 71 -13.59 -0.10 8.28
C ALA A 71 -13.80 -1.62 8.36
N ASP A 72 -15.06 -2.08 8.54
CA ASP A 72 -15.39 -3.51 8.58
C ASP A 72 -15.70 -4.10 7.18
N LYS A 73 -15.79 -3.27 6.16
CA LYS A 73 -16.16 -3.67 4.79
C LYS A 73 -14.95 -3.85 3.88
N ILE A 74 -13.90 -3.07 4.11
CA ILE A 74 -12.70 -3.01 3.25
C ILE A 74 -11.47 -2.61 4.07
N LYS A 75 -10.31 -3.19 3.78
CA LYS A 75 -9.05 -2.77 4.39
C LYS A 75 -8.71 -1.34 3.96
N LEU A 76 -8.80 -0.39 4.87
CA LEU A 76 -8.43 1.00 4.65
C LEU A 76 -6.92 1.17 4.89
N LEU A 77 -6.20 1.68 3.91
CA LEU A 77 -4.75 1.88 3.97
C LEU A 77 -4.42 3.38 3.91
N GLY A 78 -3.75 3.87 4.94
CA GLY A 78 -3.32 5.27 5.01
C GLY A 78 -2.13 5.57 4.10
N VAL A 79 -2.18 6.69 3.39
CA VAL A 79 -1.04 7.24 2.64
C VAL A 79 -0.61 8.53 3.31
N SER A 80 0.60 8.53 3.88
CA SER A 80 1.21 9.72 4.48
C SER A 80 1.87 10.58 3.40
N TYR A 81 2.84 9.99 2.70
CA TYR A 81 3.52 10.60 1.56
C TYR A 81 3.86 9.54 0.51
N LEU A 82 4.25 9.96 -0.67
CA LEU A 82 4.60 9.01 -1.72
C LEU A 82 5.98 8.39 -1.43
N THR A 83 6.05 7.08 -1.42
CA THR A 83 7.29 6.32 -1.15
C THR A 83 8.42 6.57 -2.17
N SER A 84 8.10 7.21 -3.31
CA SER A 84 9.08 7.66 -4.30
C SER A 84 9.83 8.92 -3.91
N TRP A 85 9.33 9.69 -2.92
CA TRP A 85 9.96 10.92 -2.47
C TRP A 85 11.10 10.63 -1.49
N ASN A 86 12.21 11.35 -1.63
CA ASN A 86 13.29 11.35 -0.66
C ASN A 86 13.00 12.31 0.51
N ALA A 87 13.81 12.26 1.56
CA ALA A 87 13.59 13.06 2.77
C ALA A 87 13.63 14.58 2.49
N LYS A 88 14.45 15.03 1.51
CA LYS A 88 14.51 16.44 1.12
C LYS A 88 13.22 16.92 0.48
N GLU A 89 12.70 16.16 -0.49
CA GLU A 89 11.42 16.47 -1.15
C GLU A 89 10.25 16.47 -0.16
N GLN A 90 10.26 15.56 0.83
CA GLN A 90 9.26 15.55 1.90
C GLN A 90 9.37 16.80 2.77
N TYR A 91 10.59 17.16 3.19
CA TYR A 91 10.83 18.35 4.01
C TYR A 91 10.45 19.64 3.28
N GLU A 92 10.82 19.79 2.01
CA GLU A 92 10.47 20.96 1.19
C GLU A 92 8.95 21.17 1.08
N LEU A 93 8.17 20.08 1.01
CA LEU A 93 6.72 20.16 0.86
C LEU A 93 5.98 20.31 2.20
N TYR A 94 6.40 19.59 3.23
CA TYR A 94 5.67 19.50 4.51
C TYR A 94 6.33 20.27 5.65
N ASN A 95 7.54 20.77 5.45
CA ASN A 95 8.37 21.40 6.49
C ASN A 95 8.49 20.53 7.74
N ASP A 96 8.61 19.22 7.55
CA ASP A 96 8.67 18.23 8.62
C ASP A 96 9.54 17.02 8.22
N VAL A 97 10.02 16.28 9.21
CA VAL A 97 10.85 15.09 9.00
C VAL A 97 10.00 13.82 8.90
N PRO A 98 10.49 12.78 8.17
CA PRO A 98 9.72 11.54 7.95
C PRO A 98 9.17 10.90 9.23
N GLU A 99 9.94 10.89 10.32
CA GLU A 99 9.53 10.31 11.60
C GLU A 99 8.30 11.01 12.19
N HIS A 100 8.29 12.34 12.21
CA HIS A 100 7.14 13.11 12.68
C HIS A 100 5.92 12.92 11.77
N MET A 101 6.13 12.79 10.48
CA MET A 101 5.08 12.52 9.52
C MET A 101 4.42 11.16 9.77
N TRP A 102 5.20 10.11 10.08
CA TRP A 102 4.66 8.81 10.46
C TRP A 102 3.88 8.87 11.74
N ARG A 103 4.41 9.50 12.79
CA ARG A 103 3.70 9.69 14.06
C ARG A 103 2.36 10.36 13.85
N LYS A 104 2.34 11.53 13.19
CA LYS A 104 1.11 12.28 12.91
C LYS A 104 0.09 11.44 12.13
N SER A 105 0.54 10.73 11.10
CA SER A 105 -0.32 9.89 10.29
C SER A 105 -0.96 8.77 11.11
N ILE A 106 -0.17 8.07 11.94
CA ILE A 106 -0.65 6.98 12.79
C ILE A 106 -1.64 7.50 13.84
N GLU A 107 -1.33 8.60 14.52
CA GLU A 107 -2.23 9.24 15.50
C GLU A 107 -3.59 9.59 14.89
N ARG A 108 -3.61 10.07 13.64
CA ARG A 108 -4.83 10.47 12.94
C ARG A 108 -5.73 9.29 12.56
N ILE A 109 -5.15 8.15 12.18
CA ILE A 109 -5.91 6.98 11.70
C ILE A 109 -6.25 5.98 12.82
N LYS A 110 -5.60 6.07 13.97
CA LYS A 110 -5.67 5.08 15.07
C LYS A 110 -7.11 4.77 15.52
N ASN A 111 -7.98 5.77 15.54
CA ASN A 111 -9.37 5.64 16.03
C ASN A 111 -10.39 5.60 14.88
N VAL A 112 -9.94 5.46 13.65
CA VAL A 112 -10.79 5.44 12.45
C VAL A 112 -11.05 4.02 11.95
N GLY A 113 -10.22 3.04 12.38
CA GLY A 113 -10.33 1.66 11.92
C GLY A 113 -9.52 1.36 10.65
N PHE A 114 -8.46 2.13 10.40
CA PHE A 114 -7.54 1.79 9.32
C PHE A 114 -6.82 0.47 9.61
N SER A 115 -6.72 -0.37 8.59
CA SER A 115 -6.04 -1.67 8.66
C SER A 115 -4.51 -1.55 8.54
N GLY A 116 -4.00 -0.48 7.90
CA GLY A 116 -2.57 -0.36 7.67
C GLY A 116 -2.14 0.92 6.95
N LEU A 117 -0.89 0.92 6.52
CA LEU A 117 -0.22 2.04 5.86
C LEU A 117 0.51 1.61 4.58
N ILE A 118 0.56 2.51 3.60
CA ILE A 118 1.49 2.41 2.46
C ILE A 118 2.82 3.01 2.90
N CYS A 119 3.89 2.21 2.88
CA CYS A 119 5.20 2.65 3.34
C CYS A 119 6.34 1.99 2.54
N SER A 120 7.54 2.56 2.58
CA SER A 120 8.74 1.84 2.15
C SER A 120 9.10 0.78 3.19
N PRO A 121 9.68 -0.38 2.81
CA PRO A 121 10.22 -1.33 3.78
C PRO A 121 11.20 -0.69 4.78
N HIS A 122 11.94 0.35 4.37
CA HIS A 122 12.87 1.08 5.24
C HIS A 122 12.18 1.93 6.31
N ASP A 123 10.90 2.26 6.14
CA ASP A 123 10.13 3.04 7.11
C ASP A 123 9.51 2.16 8.21
N ILE A 124 9.47 0.83 8.02
CA ILE A 124 8.81 -0.12 8.94
C ILE A 124 9.36 -0.05 10.37
N PRO A 125 10.69 0.02 10.60
CA PRO A 125 11.22 0.16 11.97
C PRO A 125 10.65 1.40 12.68
N THR A 126 10.55 2.53 11.98
CA THR A 126 9.98 3.77 12.54
C THR A 126 8.49 3.64 12.81
N ILE A 127 7.72 3.06 11.88
CA ILE A 127 6.28 2.82 12.06
C ILE A 127 6.03 1.92 13.29
N ASN A 128 6.84 0.88 13.46
CA ASN A 128 6.72 -0.07 14.56
C ASN A 128 7.00 0.54 15.95
N LEU A 129 7.61 1.72 16.04
CA LEU A 129 7.76 2.46 17.30
C LEU A 129 6.41 3.01 17.78
N TYR A 130 5.49 3.27 16.86
CA TYR A 130 4.19 3.90 17.16
C TYR A 130 3.03 2.91 17.15
N ASP A 131 3.00 2.00 16.18
CA ASP A 131 1.95 0.97 16.12
C ASP A 131 2.43 -0.27 15.32
N ARG A 132 2.46 -1.43 15.98
CA ARG A 132 2.84 -2.71 15.38
C ARG A 132 1.66 -3.48 14.80
N SER A 133 0.43 -3.09 15.10
CA SER A 133 -0.77 -3.77 14.63
C SER A 133 -1.16 -3.41 13.20
N LEU A 134 -0.70 -2.26 12.70
CA LEU A 134 -0.97 -1.80 11.34
C LEU A 134 -0.29 -2.68 10.29
N LEU A 135 -0.99 -3.03 9.23
CA LEU A 135 -0.41 -3.70 8.06
C LEU A 135 0.57 -2.76 7.32
N ARG A 136 1.73 -3.28 6.95
CA ARG A 136 2.76 -2.59 6.17
C ARG A 136 2.66 -3.04 4.71
N VAL A 137 2.06 -2.20 3.87
CA VAL A 137 1.87 -2.46 2.44
C VAL A 137 2.93 -1.70 1.65
N CYS A 138 3.86 -2.43 1.04
CA CYS A 138 5.11 -1.89 0.50
C CYS A 138 5.15 -1.91 -1.03
N PRO A 139 5.00 -0.75 -1.70
CA PRO A 139 5.28 -0.60 -3.12
C PRO A 139 6.79 -0.44 -3.39
N GLY A 140 7.15 -0.41 -4.69
CA GLY A 140 8.53 -0.17 -5.11
C GLY A 140 9.45 -1.38 -4.99
N ILE A 141 8.88 -2.56 -4.79
CA ILE A 141 9.63 -3.81 -4.73
C ILE A 141 10.04 -4.23 -6.14
N LYS A 142 11.32 -4.62 -6.32
CA LYS A 142 11.88 -5.05 -7.60
C LYS A 142 12.49 -6.44 -7.51
N TYR A 143 12.27 -7.24 -8.55
CA TYR A 143 12.81 -8.56 -8.70
C TYR A 143 13.61 -8.65 -10.02
N ASN A 144 14.82 -9.22 -9.96
CA ASN A 144 15.73 -9.41 -11.11
C ASN A 144 16.02 -8.16 -11.98
N GLN A 145 15.85 -6.96 -11.43
CA GLN A 145 16.31 -5.73 -12.09
C GLN A 145 17.63 -5.30 -11.45
N GLU A 146 18.60 -4.91 -12.28
CA GLU A 146 19.80 -4.23 -11.78
C GLU A 146 19.35 -2.97 -10.99
N LEU A 147 19.83 -2.86 -9.75
CA LEU A 147 19.51 -1.75 -8.84
C LEU A 147 20.24 -0.46 -9.26
N LYS A 148 20.26 -0.13 -10.57
CA LYS A 148 20.96 1.07 -11.07
C LYS A 148 20.24 2.33 -10.60
N GLY A 149 20.87 3.04 -9.67
CA GLY A 149 20.63 4.46 -9.42
C GLY A 149 19.37 4.86 -8.63
N GLN A 150 18.62 3.93 -8.03
CA GLN A 150 17.48 4.26 -7.15
C GLN A 150 17.75 3.81 -5.71
N SER A 151 18.06 4.75 -4.86
CA SER A 151 18.47 4.55 -3.45
C SER A 151 17.44 3.88 -2.53
N ARG A 152 16.21 3.65 -2.98
CA ARG A 152 15.09 3.09 -2.19
C ARG A 152 14.49 1.80 -2.76
N THR A 153 15.18 1.12 -3.65
CA THR A 153 14.68 -0.13 -4.24
C THR A 153 15.01 -1.32 -3.35
N VAL A 154 14.03 -2.15 -3.05
CA VAL A 154 14.15 -3.30 -2.14
C VAL A 154 13.75 -4.58 -2.87
N THR A 155 14.46 -5.69 -2.64
CA THR A 155 14.08 -7.01 -3.15
C THR A 155 12.91 -7.59 -2.34
N PRO A 156 12.13 -8.55 -2.89
CA PRO A 156 11.05 -9.21 -2.15
C PRO A 156 11.53 -9.79 -0.81
N LYS A 157 12.64 -10.53 -0.83
CA LYS A 157 13.22 -11.16 0.38
C LYS A 157 13.59 -10.12 1.45
N LEU A 158 14.26 -9.03 1.06
CA LEU A 158 14.63 -7.99 2.01
C LEU A 158 13.39 -7.27 2.57
N ALA A 159 12.38 -6.99 1.75
CA ALA A 159 11.15 -6.38 2.21
C ALA A 159 10.43 -7.27 3.25
N GLN A 160 10.37 -8.59 3.02
CA GLN A 160 9.83 -9.54 3.98
C GLN A 160 10.63 -9.55 5.30
N GLN A 161 11.97 -9.57 5.23
CA GLN A 161 12.85 -9.52 6.41
C GLN A 161 12.68 -8.24 7.23
N LEU A 162 12.37 -7.11 6.57
CA LEU A 162 12.06 -5.84 7.23
C LEU A 162 10.65 -5.78 7.83
N GLY A 163 9.82 -6.79 7.58
CA GLY A 163 8.49 -6.93 8.17
C GLY A 163 7.34 -6.40 7.31
N ALA A 164 7.50 -6.34 5.98
CA ALA A 164 6.40 -6.01 5.07
C ALA A 164 5.35 -7.14 5.07
N ASP A 165 4.07 -6.77 5.22
CA ASP A 165 2.94 -7.71 5.16
C ASP A 165 2.45 -7.94 3.73
N TYR A 166 2.49 -6.90 2.90
CA TYR A 166 2.13 -6.94 1.49
C TYR A 166 3.23 -6.32 0.62
N LEU A 167 3.60 -7.02 -0.44
CA LEU A 167 4.58 -6.57 -1.43
C LEU A 167 3.86 -6.18 -2.72
N ILE A 168 3.97 -4.93 -3.16
CA ILE A 168 3.41 -4.47 -4.42
C ILE A 168 4.50 -4.51 -5.50
N ILE A 169 4.43 -5.50 -6.37
CA ILE A 169 5.40 -5.76 -7.43
C ILE A 169 4.73 -5.53 -8.79
N GLY A 170 5.13 -4.49 -9.49
CA GLY A 170 4.56 -4.11 -10.79
C GLY A 170 5.45 -4.55 -11.95
N ARG A 171 6.22 -3.62 -12.50
CA ARG A 171 6.99 -3.78 -13.74
C ARG A 171 7.92 -4.98 -13.78
N SER A 172 8.48 -5.42 -12.64
CA SER A 172 9.28 -6.66 -12.58
C SER A 172 8.51 -7.90 -13.04
N ILE A 173 7.18 -7.91 -12.89
CA ILE A 173 6.29 -8.97 -13.35
C ILE A 173 5.73 -8.62 -14.72
N THR A 174 5.08 -7.47 -14.87
CA THR A 174 4.29 -7.11 -16.07
C THR A 174 5.15 -6.89 -17.32
N HIS A 175 6.44 -6.58 -17.17
CA HIS A 175 7.41 -6.42 -18.27
C HIS A 175 8.38 -7.60 -18.39
N SER A 176 8.20 -8.66 -17.61
CA SER A 176 9.02 -9.87 -17.78
C SER A 176 8.62 -10.64 -19.04
N LYS A 177 9.54 -11.44 -19.56
CA LYS A 177 9.27 -12.32 -20.71
C LYS A 177 8.27 -13.43 -20.36
N ASP A 178 8.26 -13.84 -19.10
CA ASP A 178 7.35 -14.86 -18.56
C ASP A 178 6.85 -14.40 -17.17
N PRO A 179 5.71 -13.70 -17.12
CA PRO A 179 5.13 -13.20 -15.86
C PRO A 179 4.79 -14.31 -14.87
N ILE A 180 4.28 -15.45 -15.35
CA ILE A 180 3.87 -16.58 -14.51
C ILE A 180 5.08 -17.20 -13.80
N LYS A 181 6.15 -17.47 -14.57
CA LYS A 181 7.40 -17.95 -14.01
C LYS A 181 7.98 -16.95 -13.01
N THR A 182 7.96 -15.65 -13.34
CA THR A 182 8.48 -14.60 -12.45
C THR A 182 7.73 -14.57 -11.12
N ILE A 183 6.39 -14.70 -11.12
CA ILE A 183 5.60 -14.80 -9.89
C ILE A 183 6.01 -16.04 -9.08
N SER A 184 6.15 -17.20 -9.73
CA SER A 184 6.58 -18.44 -9.07
C SER A 184 7.96 -18.29 -8.42
N ASP A 185 8.92 -17.71 -9.14
CA ASP A 185 10.27 -17.48 -8.64
C ASP A 185 10.27 -16.52 -7.42
N ILE A 186 9.45 -15.46 -7.46
CA ILE A 186 9.27 -14.55 -6.33
C ILE A 186 8.71 -15.29 -5.11
N ARG A 187 7.64 -16.08 -5.28
CA ARG A 187 7.04 -16.88 -4.19
C ARG A 187 8.07 -17.83 -3.57
N ASN A 188 8.82 -18.54 -4.40
CA ASN A 188 9.87 -19.43 -3.92
C ASN A 188 10.94 -18.69 -3.12
N SER A 189 11.32 -17.47 -3.54
CA SER A 189 12.29 -16.64 -2.82
C SER A 189 11.81 -16.20 -1.42
N LEU A 190 10.50 -16.07 -1.23
CA LEU A 190 9.88 -15.73 0.05
C LEU A 190 9.73 -16.96 0.96
N ASN A 191 9.43 -18.13 0.42
CA ASN A 191 9.21 -19.35 1.19
C ASN A 191 10.52 -19.92 1.76
N ILE A 192 11.67 -19.71 1.14
CA ILE A 192 12.99 -20.13 1.65
C ILE A 192 13.31 -19.55 3.04
N VAL A 193 12.69 -18.41 3.42
CA VAL A 193 12.91 -17.80 4.75
C VAL A 193 12.27 -18.60 5.88
N ASN A 194 11.20 -19.35 5.61
CA ASN A 194 10.49 -20.12 6.64
C ASN A 194 11.20 -21.44 7.01
N GLU A 195 12.11 -21.95 6.17
CA GLU A 195 12.84 -23.20 6.43
C GLU A 195 14.13 -22.98 7.25
N GLN A 196 14.63 -21.74 7.34
CA GLN A 196 15.89 -21.44 8.05
C GLN A 196 15.70 -20.86 9.47
N THR A 197 14.46 -20.67 9.93
CA THR A 197 14.14 -20.13 11.27
C THR A 197 13.40 -21.13 12.18
N SER A 198 13.43 -22.41 11.82
CA SER A 198 12.85 -23.51 12.64
C SER A 198 13.92 -24.19 13.46
#